data_c1cdf659d37e38f9ca28e4709a948505
#
_entry.id   c1cdf659d37e38f9ca28e4709a948505
#
_cell.length_a   1.000
_cell.length_b   1.000
_cell.length_c   1.000
_cell.angle_alpha   90.00
_cell.angle_beta   90.00
_cell.angle_gamma   90.00
#
_symmetry.space_group_name_H-M   'P 1'
#
loop_
_entity.id
_entity.type
_entity.pdbx_description
1 polymer ?
#
loop_
_entity_poly.entity_id
_entity_poly.type
_entity_poly.pdbx_seq_one_letter_code
_entity_poly.pdbx_strand_id
1 'polypeptide(L)'
;AFYAAKNGAKVLLVDSAPEGEEGGNSRFCGQIAMYTENVDSLERYLHNLGWKMDQDDEVVRTYAEGLATTPDIFRELGAEEPCIWSEYAAEHKNDGPTAGLDIAAIYEWVCPEYPELEDAESVDAVTAHDVCFDGFMYATVQGGVESQAENITVWLESPAKRLIQDHQTKAILGAVIEHEGAELRIGANSGVVLACGG
;
A
#
# COMPACT_ATOMS: atom_id res chain seq x y z
N ALA A 1 -6.43 6.46 5.11
CA ALA A 1 -7.44 6.60 6.15
C ALA A 1 -6.84 6.39 7.55
N PHE A 2 -6.24 5.23 7.84
CA PHE A 2 -5.72 4.85 9.15
C PHE A 2 -4.82 5.92 9.79
N TYR A 3 -3.73 6.32 9.14
CA TYR A 3 -2.80 7.31 9.70
C TYR A 3 -3.41 8.70 9.90
N ALA A 4 -4.33 9.13 9.03
CA ALA A 4 -5.03 10.39 9.23
C ALA A 4 -5.90 10.32 10.49
N ALA A 5 -6.64 9.24 10.67
CA ALA A 5 -7.47 9.02 11.86
C ALA A 5 -6.63 8.87 13.13
N LYS A 6 -5.54 8.11 13.10
CA LYS A 6 -4.59 7.94 14.21
C LYS A 6 -4.00 9.28 14.67
N ASN A 7 -3.83 10.23 13.75
CA ASN A 7 -3.38 11.59 14.03
C ASN A 7 -4.55 12.56 14.33
N GLY A 8 -5.74 12.06 14.63
CA GLY A 8 -6.88 12.83 15.12
C GLY A 8 -7.78 13.45 14.04
N ALA A 9 -7.56 13.15 12.77
CA ALA A 9 -8.46 13.61 11.72
C ALA A 9 -9.77 12.79 11.70
N LYS A 10 -10.90 13.46 11.41
CA LYS A 10 -12.13 12.77 11.03
C LYS A 10 -12.07 12.47 9.54
N VAL A 11 -12.21 11.21 9.18
CA VAL A 11 -12.03 10.70 7.82
C VAL A 11 -13.35 10.14 7.31
N LEU A 12 -13.72 10.53 6.09
CA LEU A 12 -14.72 9.83 5.29
C LEU A 12 -13.97 9.00 4.24
N LEU A 13 -14.06 7.68 4.34
CA LEU A 13 -13.55 6.73 3.37
C LEU A 13 -14.71 6.28 2.48
N VAL A 14 -14.57 6.42 1.17
CA VAL A 14 -15.61 6.03 0.21
C VAL A 14 -15.08 4.99 -0.77
N ASP A 15 -15.92 4.01 -1.08
CA ASP A 15 -15.68 3.05 -2.15
C ASP A 15 -16.94 2.94 -3.03
N SER A 16 -16.75 2.70 -4.31
CA SER A 16 -17.85 2.48 -5.26
C SER A 16 -18.42 1.06 -5.19
N ALA A 17 -17.66 0.12 -4.63
CA ALA A 17 -18.05 -1.26 -4.51
C ALA A 17 -19.07 -1.48 -3.37
N PRO A 18 -19.92 -2.51 -3.49
CA PRO A 18 -20.78 -2.96 -2.40
C PRO A 18 -19.99 -3.67 -1.30
N GLU A 19 -20.66 -3.88 -0.17
CA GLU A 19 -20.12 -4.65 0.96
C GLU A 19 -19.64 -6.05 0.50
N GLY A 20 -18.41 -6.39 0.87
CA GLY A 20 -17.78 -7.65 0.51
C GLY A 20 -17.02 -7.62 -0.83
N GLU A 21 -17.12 -6.54 -1.60
CA GLU A 21 -16.40 -6.35 -2.87
C GLU A 21 -15.47 -5.12 -2.85
N GLU A 22 -15.48 -4.35 -1.75
CA GLU A 22 -14.64 -3.17 -1.55
C GLU A 22 -13.15 -3.52 -1.46
N GLY A 23 -12.29 -2.52 -1.61
CA GLY A 23 -10.83 -2.65 -1.46
C GLY A 23 -10.05 -2.77 -2.77
N GLY A 24 -10.75 -2.92 -3.90
CA GLY A 24 -10.16 -2.87 -5.24
C GLY A 24 -8.95 -3.79 -5.40
N ASN A 25 -7.90 -3.29 -6.05
CA ASN A 25 -6.68 -4.08 -6.29
C ASN A 25 -6.02 -4.61 -5.02
N SER A 26 -6.08 -3.88 -3.91
CA SER A 26 -5.50 -4.32 -2.64
C SER A 26 -6.12 -5.60 -2.11
N ARG A 27 -7.42 -5.84 -2.39
CA ARG A 27 -8.12 -7.07 -2.00
C ARG A 27 -7.79 -8.26 -2.90
N PHE A 28 -7.56 -8.02 -4.20
CA PHE A 28 -7.41 -9.06 -5.21
C PHE A 28 -5.98 -9.24 -5.72
N CYS A 29 -5.01 -8.48 -5.22
CA CYS A 29 -3.58 -8.62 -5.56
C CYS A 29 -2.97 -9.86 -4.88
N GLY A 30 -1.67 -10.08 -5.12
CA GLY A 30 -0.89 -11.14 -4.49
C GLY A 30 -0.69 -10.99 -2.97
N GLN A 31 -1.27 -9.95 -2.36
CA GLN A 31 -1.21 -9.69 -0.91
C GLN A 31 0.21 -9.52 -0.36
N ILE A 32 1.11 -9.10 -1.21
CA ILE A 32 2.52 -8.88 -0.93
C ILE A 32 2.80 -7.38 -1.07
N ALA A 33 3.56 -6.82 -0.15
CA ALA A 33 4.09 -5.47 -0.26
C ALA A 33 5.59 -5.50 -0.50
N MET A 34 6.12 -4.47 -1.15
CA MET A 34 7.56 -4.31 -1.30
C MET A 34 8.21 -3.93 0.03
N TYR A 35 9.44 -4.38 0.21
CA TYR A 35 10.25 -4.13 1.38
C TYR A 35 11.72 -3.95 0.98
N THR A 36 12.50 -3.33 1.81
CA THR A 36 13.95 -3.28 1.71
C THR A 36 14.60 -3.21 3.10
N GLU A 37 15.69 -3.92 3.28
CA GLU A 37 16.58 -3.72 4.42
C GLU A 37 17.59 -2.58 4.17
N ASN A 38 17.85 -2.24 2.90
CA ASN A 38 18.91 -1.32 2.52
C ASN A 38 18.37 -0.16 1.68
N VAL A 39 18.01 0.91 2.38
CA VAL A 39 17.45 2.13 1.77
C VAL A 39 18.39 2.72 0.72
N ASP A 40 19.70 2.77 0.99
CA ASP A 40 20.68 3.39 0.08
C ASP A 40 20.85 2.58 -1.21
N SER A 41 20.82 1.25 -1.12
CA SER A 41 20.84 0.37 -2.29
C SER A 41 19.54 0.48 -3.09
N LEU A 42 18.40 0.48 -2.41
CA LEU A 42 17.11 0.63 -3.08
C LEU A 42 16.99 1.98 -3.78
N GLU A 43 17.44 3.07 -3.18
CA GLU A 43 17.45 4.40 -3.79
C GLU A 43 18.24 4.39 -5.11
N ARG A 44 19.47 3.81 -5.11
CA ARG A 44 20.28 3.67 -6.34
C ARG A 44 19.59 2.81 -7.39
N TYR A 45 19.02 1.68 -6.97
CA TYR A 45 18.25 0.82 -7.86
C TYR A 45 17.09 1.57 -8.52
N LEU A 46 16.28 2.31 -7.74
CA LEU A 46 15.15 3.09 -8.24
C LEU A 46 15.58 4.19 -9.23
N HIS A 47 16.71 4.84 -8.98
CA HIS A 47 17.28 5.80 -9.93
C HIS A 47 17.70 5.13 -11.25
N ASN A 48 18.32 3.95 -11.18
CA ASN A 48 18.69 3.17 -12.36
C ASN A 48 17.44 2.67 -13.12
N LEU A 49 16.41 2.24 -12.39
CA LEU A 49 15.13 1.80 -12.95
C LEU A 49 14.42 2.95 -13.68
N GLY A 50 14.51 4.15 -13.18
CA GLY A 50 13.95 5.35 -13.80
C GLY A 50 14.60 5.73 -15.14
N TRP A 51 15.70 5.09 -15.50
CA TRP A 51 16.42 5.30 -16.75
C TRP A 51 16.78 6.77 -16.96
N LYS A 52 16.17 7.41 -17.95
CA LYS A 52 16.41 8.82 -18.32
C LYS A 52 15.30 9.77 -17.84
N MET A 53 14.39 9.29 -17.02
CA MET A 53 13.37 10.14 -16.42
C MET A 53 14.02 11.09 -15.42
N ASP A 54 13.56 12.33 -15.41
CA ASP A 54 13.90 13.28 -14.36
C ASP A 54 13.14 12.88 -13.10
N GLN A 55 13.89 12.38 -12.11
CA GLN A 55 13.35 11.91 -10.84
C GLN A 55 13.74 12.91 -9.75
N ASP A 56 12.80 13.20 -8.89
CA ASP A 56 13.05 13.98 -7.69
C ASP A 56 13.73 13.09 -6.63
N ASP A 57 14.98 13.39 -6.30
CA ASP A 57 15.79 12.61 -5.36
C ASP A 57 15.12 12.51 -3.98
N GLU A 58 14.45 13.57 -3.51
CA GLU A 58 13.75 13.57 -2.22
C GLU A 58 12.55 12.62 -2.24
N VAL A 59 11.83 12.55 -3.36
CA VAL A 59 10.71 11.63 -3.54
C VAL A 59 11.20 10.19 -3.57
N VAL A 60 12.24 9.90 -4.34
CA VAL A 60 12.82 8.54 -4.44
C VAL A 60 13.33 8.09 -3.07
N ARG A 61 14.06 8.94 -2.37
CA ARG A 61 14.56 8.67 -1.02
C ARG A 61 13.42 8.40 -0.04
N THR A 62 12.41 9.27 0.00
CA THR A 62 11.23 9.12 0.87
C THR A 62 10.49 7.81 0.60
N TYR A 63 10.39 7.42 -0.68
CA TYR A 63 9.78 6.15 -1.05
C TYR A 63 10.58 4.95 -0.54
N ALA A 64 11.90 4.95 -0.73
CA ALA A 64 12.78 3.88 -0.25
C ALA A 64 12.74 3.75 1.29
N GLU A 65 12.77 4.88 2.01
CA GLU A 65 12.62 4.92 3.47
C GLU A 65 11.25 4.38 3.91
N GLY A 66 10.18 4.73 3.18
CA GLY A 66 8.84 4.20 3.44
C GLY A 66 8.78 2.68 3.30
N LEU A 67 9.39 2.11 2.25
CA LEU A 67 9.43 0.66 2.04
C LEU A 67 10.17 -0.08 3.15
N ALA A 68 11.24 0.51 3.70
CA ALA A 68 11.96 -0.09 4.82
C ALA A 68 11.11 -0.20 6.10
N THR A 69 10.07 0.61 6.23
CA THR A 69 9.17 0.60 7.40
C THR A 69 7.93 -0.28 7.20
N THR A 70 7.77 -0.94 6.06
CA THR A 70 6.55 -1.72 5.74
C THR A 70 6.21 -2.78 6.80
N PRO A 71 7.16 -3.56 7.36
CA PRO A 71 6.84 -4.51 8.43
C PRO A 71 6.28 -3.82 9.69
N ASP A 72 6.80 -2.67 10.05
CA ASP A 72 6.31 -1.90 11.20
C ASP A 72 4.92 -1.32 10.93
N ILE A 73 4.66 -0.87 9.71
CA ILE A 73 3.32 -0.46 9.28
C ILE A 73 2.32 -1.60 9.44
N PHE A 74 2.68 -2.82 9.04
CA PHE A 74 1.81 -3.98 9.21
C PHE A 74 1.54 -4.29 10.68
N ARG A 75 2.57 -4.20 11.56
CA ARG A 75 2.39 -4.34 13.01
C ARG A 75 1.47 -3.26 13.59
N GLU A 76 1.61 -2.02 13.16
CA GLU A 76 0.71 -0.93 13.56
C GLU A 76 -0.73 -1.14 13.11
N LEU A 77 -0.94 -1.81 11.99
CA LEU A 77 -2.26 -2.18 11.47
C LEU A 77 -2.84 -3.43 12.13
N GLY A 78 -2.07 -4.10 13.00
CA GLY A 78 -2.53 -5.25 13.78
C GLY A 78 -1.96 -6.61 13.34
N ALA A 79 -0.99 -6.65 12.42
CA ALA A 79 -0.27 -7.88 12.12
C ALA A 79 0.61 -8.29 13.31
N GLU A 80 0.53 -9.56 13.71
CA GLU A 80 1.35 -10.07 14.82
C GLU A 80 2.81 -10.28 14.37
N GLU A 81 3.01 -10.99 13.28
CA GLU A 81 4.33 -11.33 12.73
C GLU A 81 4.35 -11.16 11.20
N PRO A 82 4.70 -9.98 10.69
CA PRO A 82 4.96 -9.81 9.26
C PRO A 82 6.10 -10.71 8.79
N CYS A 83 5.92 -11.38 7.66
CA CYS A 83 6.90 -12.30 7.10
C CYS A 83 7.70 -11.63 5.99
N ILE A 84 9.02 -11.58 6.14
CA ILE A 84 9.95 -11.16 5.09
C ILE A 84 10.25 -12.37 4.21
N TRP A 85 10.08 -12.20 2.90
CA TRP A 85 10.10 -13.34 1.97
C TRP A 85 11.46 -14.01 1.83
N SER A 86 12.52 -13.25 1.77
CA SER A 86 13.87 -13.81 1.68
C SER A 86 14.24 -14.64 2.93
N GLU A 87 13.84 -14.17 4.12
CA GLU A 87 14.05 -14.87 5.39
C GLU A 87 13.23 -16.16 5.43
N TYR A 88 11.94 -16.07 5.11
CA TYR A 88 11.05 -17.24 5.07
C TYR A 88 11.55 -18.29 4.08
N ALA A 89 11.96 -17.89 2.89
CA ALA A 89 12.50 -18.82 1.90
C ALA A 89 13.80 -19.49 2.34
N ALA A 90 14.67 -18.76 3.05
CA ALA A 90 15.91 -19.32 3.58
C ALA A 90 15.65 -20.37 4.65
N GLU A 91 14.69 -20.13 5.54
CA GLU A 91 14.33 -21.03 6.64
C GLU A 91 13.57 -22.27 6.14
N HIS A 92 12.69 -22.12 5.14
CA HIS A 92 11.80 -23.18 4.68
C HIS A 92 12.22 -23.81 3.34
N LYS A 93 13.47 -23.67 2.97
CA LYS A 93 14.03 -24.16 1.69
C LYS A 93 13.72 -25.64 1.38
N ASN A 94 13.51 -26.46 2.39
CA ASN A 94 13.27 -27.89 2.27
C ASN A 94 11.87 -28.33 2.74
N ASP A 95 11.02 -27.39 3.14
CA ASP A 95 9.77 -27.69 3.82
C ASP A 95 8.53 -27.32 2.97
N GLY A 96 7.60 -28.24 2.86
CA GLY A 96 6.26 -28.05 2.32
C GLY A 96 6.19 -27.38 0.93
N PRO A 97 5.33 -26.39 0.74
CA PRO A 97 5.13 -25.74 -0.56
C PRO A 97 6.36 -24.97 -1.05
N THR A 98 7.30 -24.65 -0.17
CA THR A 98 8.57 -23.98 -0.49
C THR A 98 9.71 -24.95 -0.79
N ALA A 99 9.48 -26.28 -0.65
CA ALA A 99 10.48 -27.30 -0.96
C ALA A 99 10.95 -27.19 -2.42
N GLY A 100 12.22 -26.86 -2.60
CA GLY A 100 12.81 -26.69 -3.93
C GLY A 100 12.62 -25.32 -4.56
N LEU A 101 12.03 -24.34 -3.87
CA LEU A 101 12.08 -22.96 -4.33
C LEU A 101 13.50 -22.41 -4.09
N ASP A 102 14.15 -22.06 -5.18
CA ASP A 102 15.41 -21.35 -5.16
C ASP A 102 15.13 -19.91 -4.73
N ILE A 103 15.94 -19.37 -3.80
CA ILE A 103 15.85 -17.96 -3.41
C ILE A 103 15.96 -17.07 -4.66
N ALA A 104 16.80 -17.43 -5.63
CA ALA A 104 16.90 -16.74 -6.90
C ALA A 104 15.57 -16.73 -7.68
N ALA A 105 14.82 -17.85 -7.68
CA ALA A 105 13.50 -17.92 -8.32
C ALA A 105 12.46 -17.09 -7.58
N ILE A 106 12.59 -16.91 -6.26
CA ILE A 106 11.73 -16.01 -5.47
C ILE A 106 12.09 -14.56 -5.80
N TYR A 107 13.36 -14.25 -5.95
CA TYR A 107 13.79 -12.94 -6.44
C TYR A 107 13.24 -12.66 -7.85
N GLU A 108 13.26 -13.59 -8.78
CA GLU A 108 12.64 -13.43 -10.09
C GLU A 108 11.13 -13.20 -10.01
N TRP A 109 10.48 -13.66 -8.96
CA TRP A 109 9.02 -13.55 -8.79
C TRP A 109 8.59 -12.30 -8.01
N VAL A 110 9.38 -11.88 -7.05
CA VAL A 110 9.09 -10.74 -6.15
C VAL A 110 9.83 -9.49 -6.60
N CYS A 111 10.93 -9.71 -7.29
CA CYS A 111 11.83 -8.67 -7.71
C CYS A 111 11.55 -8.14 -9.07
N PRO A 112 12.15 -7.10 -9.18
CA PRO A 112 12.08 -6.01 -10.07
C PRO A 112 12.12 -6.48 -11.50
N GLU A 113 11.44 -5.71 -12.31
CA GLU A 113 11.40 -5.84 -13.75
C GLU A 113 12.80 -5.94 -14.41
N TYR A 114 13.85 -5.58 -13.67
CA TYR A 114 15.24 -5.57 -14.15
C TYR A 114 16.22 -6.09 -13.09
N PRO A 115 16.28 -7.41 -12.89
CA PRO A 115 17.19 -8.02 -11.90
C PRO A 115 18.66 -7.86 -12.25
N GLU A 116 18.98 -7.50 -13.51
CA GLU A 116 20.33 -7.21 -13.98
C GLU A 116 20.85 -5.81 -13.61
N LEU A 117 20.03 -4.94 -13.08
CA LEU A 117 20.48 -3.65 -12.61
C LEU A 117 21.21 -3.78 -11.28
N GLU A 118 22.21 -2.91 -11.08
CA GLU A 118 22.93 -2.81 -9.82
C GLU A 118 21.97 -2.54 -8.66
N ASP A 119 22.20 -3.18 -7.53
CA ASP A 119 21.38 -3.10 -6.32
C ASP A 119 19.95 -3.70 -6.44
N ALA A 120 19.64 -4.47 -7.49
CA ALA A 120 18.35 -5.13 -7.64
C ALA A 120 18.01 -6.04 -6.44
N GLU A 121 19.03 -6.66 -5.83
CA GLU A 121 18.91 -7.50 -4.64
C GLU A 121 18.47 -6.74 -3.38
N SER A 122 18.44 -5.42 -3.43
CA SER A 122 17.90 -4.61 -2.32
C SER A 122 16.38 -4.65 -2.22
N VAL A 123 15.70 -5.13 -3.26
CA VAL A 123 14.24 -5.28 -3.29
C VAL A 123 13.87 -6.62 -2.69
N ASP A 124 13.04 -6.59 -1.67
CA ASP A 124 12.46 -7.77 -1.05
C ASP A 124 10.93 -7.58 -0.94
N ALA A 125 10.26 -8.53 -0.36
CA ALA A 125 8.83 -8.47 -0.12
C ALA A 125 8.49 -8.86 1.31
N VAL A 126 7.36 -8.35 1.76
CA VAL A 126 6.81 -8.65 3.07
C VAL A 126 5.31 -8.91 2.97
N THR A 127 4.85 -9.88 3.73
CA THR A 127 3.42 -10.15 3.93
C THR A 127 3.01 -9.79 5.35
N ALA A 128 1.73 -9.56 5.55
CA ALA A 128 1.19 -9.18 6.86
C ALA A 128 1.00 -10.37 7.81
N HIS A 129 1.35 -11.58 7.39
CA HIS A 129 1.17 -12.83 8.15
C HIS A 129 2.42 -13.69 8.05
N ASP A 130 2.64 -14.56 9.05
CA ASP A 130 3.76 -15.49 9.15
C ASP A 130 3.83 -16.54 8.04
N VAL A 131 2.75 -16.72 7.27
CA VAL A 131 2.70 -17.61 6.10
C VAL A 131 2.64 -16.78 4.83
N CYS A 132 3.71 -16.76 4.07
CA CYS A 132 3.87 -15.89 2.90
C CYS A 132 2.86 -16.09 1.75
N PHE A 133 1.97 -17.08 1.82
CA PHE A 133 0.99 -17.38 0.77
C PHE A 133 -0.47 -17.11 1.15
N ASP A 134 -0.74 -16.68 2.38
CA ASP A 134 -2.12 -16.60 2.89
C ASP A 134 -2.82 -15.24 2.72
N GLY A 135 -2.26 -14.31 1.98
CA GLY A 135 -2.99 -13.17 1.45
C GLY A 135 -3.67 -12.22 2.46
N PHE A 136 -3.06 -11.96 3.61
CA PHE A 136 -3.70 -11.19 4.68
C PHE A 136 -3.47 -9.68 4.64
N MET A 137 -2.78 -9.12 3.65
CA MET A 137 -2.51 -7.67 3.60
C MET A 137 -3.79 -6.85 3.61
N TYR A 138 -4.78 -7.21 2.79
CA TYR A 138 -6.05 -6.48 2.76
C TYR A 138 -6.80 -6.58 4.09
N ALA A 139 -6.91 -7.79 4.67
CA ALA A 139 -7.58 -7.98 5.96
C ALA A 139 -6.89 -7.20 7.09
N THR A 140 -5.55 -7.14 7.09
CA THR A 140 -4.78 -6.35 8.05
C THR A 140 -5.05 -4.85 7.89
N VAL A 141 -5.06 -4.34 6.67
CA VAL A 141 -5.39 -2.93 6.39
C VAL A 141 -6.82 -2.60 6.79
N GLN A 142 -7.77 -3.51 6.48
CA GLN A 142 -9.16 -3.37 6.89
C GLN A 142 -9.30 -3.33 8.42
N GLY A 143 -8.67 -4.27 9.13
CA GLY A 143 -8.65 -4.30 10.59
C GLY A 143 -8.08 -3.01 11.19
N GLY A 144 -7.02 -2.46 10.59
CA GLY A 144 -6.48 -1.17 10.96
C GLY A 144 -7.51 -0.03 10.80
N VAL A 145 -8.25 -0.01 9.70
CA VAL A 145 -9.34 0.98 9.49
C VAL A 145 -10.45 0.80 10.53
N GLU A 146 -10.88 -0.42 10.79
CA GLU A 146 -11.92 -0.73 11.79
C GLU A 146 -11.50 -0.35 13.21
N SER A 147 -10.22 -0.49 13.55
CA SER A 147 -9.67 -0.06 14.84
C SER A 147 -9.82 1.45 15.09
N GLN A 148 -10.05 2.23 14.04
CA GLN A 148 -10.24 3.69 14.07
C GLN A 148 -11.71 4.10 13.79
N ALA A 149 -12.68 3.24 14.05
CA ALA A 149 -14.10 3.48 13.73
C ALA A 149 -14.68 4.75 14.39
N GLU A 150 -14.09 5.22 15.48
CA GLU A 150 -14.49 6.50 16.09
C GLU A 150 -14.12 7.71 15.21
N ASN A 151 -13.11 7.58 14.37
CA ASN A 151 -12.58 8.65 13.52
C ASN A 151 -12.78 8.41 12.02
N ILE A 152 -13.08 7.19 11.60
CA ILE A 152 -13.30 6.83 10.21
C ILE A 152 -14.77 6.43 10.01
N THR A 153 -15.43 7.12 9.08
CA THR A 153 -16.73 6.70 8.55
C THR A 153 -16.49 6.09 7.17
N VAL A 154 -17.02 4.89 6.94
CA VAL A 154 -16.92 4.19 5.64
C VAL A 154 -18.27 4.26 4.94
N TRP A 155 -18.27 4.70 3.68
CA TRP A 155 -19.42 4.64 2.77
C TRP A 155 -19.07 3.76 1.58
N LEU A 156 -19.76 2.64 1.47
CA LEU A 156 -19.73 1.76 0.29
C LEU A 156 -20.82 2.16 -0.71
N GLU A 157 -20.81 1.60 -1.91
CA GLU A 157 -21.69 1.97 -3.01
C GLU A 157 -21.73 3.49 -3.25
N SER A 158 -20.57 4.16 -3.02
CA SER A 158 -20.46 5.62 -2.93
C SER A 158 -19.38 6.16 -3.85
N PRO A 159 -19.57 6.07 -5.18
CA PRO A 159 -18.56 6.51 -6.13
C PRO A 159 -18.30 8.00 -6.05
N ALA A 160 -17.03 8.38 -5.97
CA ALA A 160 -16.60 9.77 -6.13
C ALA A 160 -16.69 10.17 -7.60
N LYS A 161 -17.43 11.25 -7.89
CA LYS A 161 -17.69 11.73 -9.27
C LYS A 161 -16.69 12.77 -9.73
N ARG A 162 -16.34 13.71 -8.88
CA ARG A 162 -15.41 14.80 -9.21
C ARG A 162 -14.88 15.51 -7.96
N LEU A 163 -13.72 16.12 -8.08
CA LEU A 163 -13.18 17.01 -7.06
C LEU A 163 -13.90 18.37 -7.09
N ILE A 164 -14.00 19.00 -5.92
CA ILE A 164 -14.42 20.39 -5.77
C ILE A 164 -13.16 21.23 -5.67
N GLN A 165 -12.87 22.01 -6.71
CA GLN A 165 -11.68 22.84 -6.79
C GLN A 165 -12.04 24.32 -6.75
N ASP A 166 -11.30 25.10 -6.00
CA ASP A 166 -11.34 26.56 -6.06
C ASP A 166 -10.75 27.05 -7.40
N HIS A 167 -11.50 27.87 -8.11
CA HIS A 167 -11.11 28.32 -9.46
C HIS A 167 -9.91 29.27 -9.47
N GLN A 168 -9.68 30.00 -8.38
CA GLN A 168 -8.62 31.01 -8.28
C GLN A 168 -7.35 30.40 -7.72
N THR A 169 -7.46 29.73 -6.57
CA THR A 169 -6.31 29.16 -5.84
C THR A 169 -5.91 27.77 -6.31
N LYS A 170 -6.81 27.09 -7.05
CA LYS A 170 -6.67 25.68 -7.45
C LYS A 170 -6.68 24.69 -6.27
N ALA A 171 -6.90 25.15 -5.06
CA ALA A 171 -7.03 24.29 -3.88
C ALA A 171 -8.20 23.30 -4.03
N ILE A 172 -8.00 22.08 -3.58
CA ILE A 172 -9.07 21.09 -3.52
C ILE A 172 -9.81 21.27 -2.20
N LEU A 173 -11.10 21.57 -2.32
CA LEU A 173 -12.00 21.88 -1.20
C LEU A 173 -12.85 20.68 -0.76
N GLY A 174 -12.82 19.57 -1.51
CA GLY A 174 -13.64 18.41 -1.26
C GLY A 174 -13.93 17.58 -2.50
N ALA A 175 -14.96 16.76 -2.43
CA ALA A 175 -15.42 15.94 -3.56
C ALA A 175 -16.95 15.91 -3.65
N VAL A 176 -17.44 15.59 -4.84
CA VAL A 176 -18.84 15.22 -5.06
C VAL A 176 -18.91 13.70 -5.09
N ILE A 177 -19.75 13.14 -4.25
CA ILE A 177 -19.93 11.72 -4.04
C ILE A 177 -21.40 11.39 -4.28
N GLU A 178 -21.68 10.32 -5.01
CA GLU A 178 -23.02 9.76 -5.07
C GLU A 178 -23.18 8.79 -3.89
N HIS A 179 -24.18 9.02 -3.06
CA HIS A 179 -24.47 8.17 -1.92
C HIS A 179 -25.99 8.02 -1.77
N GLU A 180 -26.47 6.80 -1.64
CA GLU A 180 -27.92 6.47 -1.54
C GLU A 180 -28.75 7.09 -2.67
N GLY A 181 -28.19 7.14 -3.88
CA GLY A 181 -28.86 7.68 -5.07
C GLY A 181 -28.88 9.22 -5.16
N ALA A 182 -28.17 9.92 -4.27
CA ALA A 182 -28.08 11.38 -4.30
C ALA A 182 -26.63 11.86 -4.46
N GLU A 183 -26.44 12.93 -5.25
CA GLU A 183 -25.13 13.62 -5.29
C GLU A 183 -24.98 14.52 -4.06
N LEU A 184 -23.97 14.24 -3.26
CA LEU A 184 -23.58 15.00 -2.07
C LEU A 184 -22.28 15.76 -2.32
N ARG A 185 -22.22 17.01 -1.91
CA ARG A 185 -21.01 17.82 -1.94
C ARG A 185 -20.36 17.79 -0.56
N ILE A 186 -19.28 17.03 -0.44
CA ILE A 186 -18.55 16.83 0.81
C ILE A 186 -17.33 17.75 0.83
N GLY A 187 -17.28 18.65 1.81
CA GLY A 187 -16.12 19.50 2.05
C GLY A 187 -15.02 18.75 2.82
N ALA A 188 -13.76 19.04 2.51
CA ALA A 188 -12.60 18.51 3.20
C ALA A 188 -11.76 19.67 3.77
N ASN A 189 -11.60 19.70 5.09
CA ASN A 189 -10.85 20.79 5.77
C ASN A 189 -9.34 20.62 5.61
N SER A 190 -8.84 19.38 5.54
CA SER A 190 -7.41 19.09 5.52
C SER A 190 -6.93 18.58 4.15
N GLY A 191 -7.81 18.05 3.33
CA GLY A 191 -7.47 17.57 1.99
C GLY A 191 -8.26 16.34 1.56
N VAL A 192 -8.03 15.93 0.32
CA VAL A 192 -8.63 14.74 -0.29
C VAL A 192 -7.49 13.84 -0.78
N VAL A 193 -7.52 12.57 -0.38
CA VAL A 193 -6.59 11.54 -0.86
C VAL A 193 -7.29 10.72 -1.93
N LEU A 194 -6.73 10.68 -3.13
CA LEU A 194 -7.20 9.84 -4.22
C LEU A 194 -6.51 8.48 -4.12
N ALA A 195 -7.27 7.42 -3.89
CA ALA A 195 -6.82 6.04 -3.83
C ALA A 195 -7.69 5.17 -4.77
N CYS A 196 -7.95 5.70 -5.96
CA CYS A 196 -8.91 5.12 -6.90
C CYS A 196 -8.37 3.93 -7.71
N GLY A 197 -7.14 3.51 -7.44
CA GLY A 197 -6.45 2.50 -8.23
C GLY A 197 -5.98 3.04 -9.59
N GLY A 198 -5.61 2.15 -10.48
CA GLY A 198 -5.13 2.44 -11.83
C GLY A 198 -5.54 1.38 -12.84
#